data_1233f8c1d7b6531dadac007612d0af1f
#
_entry.id   1233f8c1d7b6531dadac007612d0af1f
#
_cell.length_a   1.000
_cell.length_b   1.000
_cell.length_c   1.000
_cell.angle_alpha   90.00
_cell.angle_beta   90.00
_cell.angle_gamma   90.00
#
_symmetry.space_group_name_H-M   'P 1'
#
loop_
_entity.id
_entity.type
_entity.pdbx_description
1 polymer ?
#
loop_
_entity_poly.entity_id
_entity_poly.type
_entity_poly.pdbx_seq_one_letter_code
_entity_poly.pdbx_strand_id
1 'polypeptide(L)'
;MKPIEEIPLSEIEAARRRLQGVAVRTPLVRLNVENAPAEIYLKLENLQPIGSFKLRGAGNAMLLAGKDRLKHGVYTASAGNMAQGVAWNARRLGVPSSAIVPEQAPQTKLEAMERLGMRVVKVPYDVWWSVITDRHYP
;
A
#
# COMPACT_ATOMS: atom_id res chain seq x y z
N MET A 1 11.79 19.03 12.18
CA MET A 1 11.79 17.67 11.60
C MET A 1 12.33 16.73 12.66
N LYS A 2 11.64 15.65 13.01
CA LYS A 2 12.25 14.64 13.90
C LYS A 2 13.41 13.97 13.16
N PRO A 3 14.53 13.64 13.86
CA PRO A 3 15.61 12.87 13.26
C PRO A 3 15.04 11.56 12.66
N ILE A 4 15.58 11.14 11.52
CA ILE A 4 15.26 9.84 10.95
C ILE A 4 15.99 8.81 11.81
N GLU A 5 15.22 7.99 12.55
CA GLU A 5 15.78 6.87 13.29
C GLU A 5 16.12 5.73 12.33
N GLU A 6 17.27 5.12 12.51
CA GLU A 6 17.63 3.92 11.75
C GLU A 6 16.68 2.78 12.07
N ILE A 7 16.16 2.12 11.03
CA ILE A 7 15.34 0.93 11.19
C ILE A 7 16.27 -0.27 11.38
N PRO A 8 16.24 -0.97 12.52
CA PRO A 8 17.09 -2.14 12.75
C PRO A 8 16.81 -3.25 11.72
N LEU A 9 17.85 -3.95 11.29
CA LEU A 9 17.72 -5.06 10.36
C LEU A 9 16.75 -6.14 10.88
N SER A 10 16.73 -6.37 12.19
CA SER A 10 15.81 -7.30 12.85
C SER A 10 14.34 -6.98 12.61
N GLU A 11 13.96 -5.69 12.53
CA GLU A 11 12.59 -5.27 12.21
C GLU A 11 12.26 -5.53 10.74
N ILE A 12 13.21 -5.31 9.83
CA ILE A 12 13.06 -5.63 8.42
C ILE A 12 12.86 -7.14 8.23
N GLU A 13 13.65 -7.95 8.92
CA GLU A 13 13.51 -9.41 8.89
C GLU A 13 12.18 -9.88 9.52
N ALA A 14 11.74 -9.24 10.59
CA ALA A 14 10.45 -9.53 11.20
C ALA A 14 9.30 -9.18 10.23
N ALA A 15 9.37 -8.05 9.52
CA ALA A 15 8.43 -7.69 8.48
C ALA A 15 8.44 -8.70 7.33
N ARG A 16 9.62 -9.17 6.90
CA ARG A 16 9.75 -10.22 5.88
C ARG A 16 9.04 -11.51 6.30
N ARG A 17 9.19 -11.94 7.56
CA ARG A 17 8.48 -13.13 8.09
C ARG A 17 6.97 -12.93 8.09
N ARG A 18 6.48 -11.77 8.55
CA ARG A 18 5.04 -11.45 8.55
C ARG A 18 4.42 -11.45 7.16
N LEU A 19 5.19 -11.03 6.15
CA LEU A 19 4.73 -10.92 4.77
C LEU A 19 4.85 -12.22 3.96
N GLN A 20 5.26 -13.34 4.57
CA GLN A 20 5.24 -14.63 3.90
C GLN A 20 3.83 -15.00 3.45
N GLY A 21 3.70 -15.39 2.18
CA GLY A 21 2.40 -15.68 1.55
C GLY A 21 1.54 -14.44 1.24
N VAL A 22 2.01 -13.23 1.60
CA VAL A 22 1.35 -11.95 1.25
C VAL A 22 2.01 -11.32 0.03
N ALA A 23 3.32 -11.19 0.06
CA ALA A 23 4.11 -10.57 -1.00
C ALA A 23 4.98 -11.60 -1.72
N VAL A 24 5.07 -11.47 -3.03
CA VAL A 24 5.98 -12.26 -3.85
C VAL A 24 7.42 -11.78 -3.62
N ARG A 25 8.36 -12.72 -3.53
CA ARG A 25 9.79 -12.39 -3.60
C ARG A 25 10.15 -12.09 -5.05
N THR A 26 10.06 -10.83 -5.43
CA THR A 26 10.35 -10.39 -6.79
C THR A 26 11.83 -10.46 -7.12
N PRO A 27 12.21 -10.68 -8.38
CA PRO A 27 13.60 -10.67 -8.81
C PRO A 27 14.26 -9.30 -8.61
N LEU A 28 15.57 -9.34 -8.41
CA LEU A 28 16.47 -8.20 -8.55
C LEU A 28 17.34 -8.48 -9.77
N VAL A 29 17.19 -7.67 -10.82
CA VAL A 29 17.89 -7.86 -12.09
C VAL A 29 18.78 -6.66 -12.39
N ARG A 30 19.97 -6.90 -12.93
CA ARG A 30 20.83 -5.83 -13.40
C ARG A 30 20.25 -5.25 -14.70
N LEU A 31 20.16 -3.93 -14.73
CA LEU A 31 19.81 -3.21 -15.95
C LEU A 31 21.03 -3.20 -16.89
N ASN A 32 20.84 -3.79 -18.08
CA ASN A 32 21.89 -3.83 -19.09
C ASN A 32 21.76 -2.58 -19.98
N VAL A 33 22.43 -1.49 -19.58
CA VAL A 33 22.50 -0.22 -20.33
C VAL A 33 23.96 0.08 -20.58
N GLU A 34 24.30 0.31 -21.86
CA GLU A 34 25.64 0.74 -22.25
C GLU A 34 25.93 2.15 -21.68
N ASN A 35 27.18 2.36 -21.24
CA ASN A 35 27.65 3.63 -20.69
C ASN A 35 26.86 4.16 -19.48
N ALA A 36 26.23 3.28 -18.71
CA ALA A 36 25.59 3.67 -17.46
C ALA A 36 26.61 4.25 -16.47
N PRO A 37 26.32 5.37 -15.77
CA PRO A 37 27.23 5.99 -14.82
C PRO A 37 27.48 5.16 -13.55
N ALA A 38 26.70 4.10 -13.35
CA ALA A 38 26.78 3.18 -12.20
C ALA A 38 26.17 1.83 -12.54
N GLU A 39 26.38 0.82 -11.68
CA GLU A 39 25.61 -0.41 -11.74
C GLU A 39 24.18 -0.17 -11.26
N ILE A 40 23.21 -0.40 -12.14
CA ILE A 40 21.79 -0.18 -11.85
C ILE A 40 21.09 -1.53 -11.74
N TYR A 41 20.39 -1.73 -10.64
CA TYR A 41 19.57 -2.92 -10.40
C TYR A 41 18.10 -2.56 -10.26
N LEU A 42 17.24 -3.34 -10.91
CA LEU A 42 15.78 -3.20 -10.87
C LEU A 42 15.18 -4.25 -9.95
N LYS A 43 14.53 -3.81 -8.89
CA LYS A 43 13.67 -4.64 -8.05
C LYS A 43 12.27 -4.67 -8.67
N LEU A 44 11.90 -5.78 -9.30
CA LEU A 44 10.71 -5.87 -10.16
C LEU A 44 9.40 -5.95 -9.33
N GLU A 45 9.09 -4.90 -8.58
CA GLU A 45 7.88 -4.83 -7.74
C GLU A 45 6.57 -4.66 -8.55
N ASN A 46 6.67 -4.41 -9.84
CA ASN A 46 5.54 -4.51 -10.78
C ASN A 46 5.02 -5.96 -10.94
N LEU A 47 5.78 -6.96 -10.53
CA LEU A 47 5.35 -8.37 -10.49
C LEU A 47 4.54 -8.74 -9.23
N GLN A 48 4.30 -7.79 -8.32
CA GLN A 48 3.40 -8.03 -7.20
C GLN A 48 1.94 -8.16 -7.67
N PRO A 49 1.06 -8.85 -6.93
CA PRO A 49 -0.35 -9.05 -7.30
C PRO A 49 -1.13 -7.79 -7.69
N ILE A 50 -0.75 -6.64 -7.13
CA ILE A 50 -1.35 -5.33 -7.45
C ILE A 50 -0.45 -4.47 -8.36
N GLY A 51 0.59 -5.05 -8.97
CA GLY A 51 1.56 -4.33 -9.80
C GLY A 51 2.43 -3.31 -9.05
N SER A 52 2.54 -3.39 -7.71
CA SER A 52 3.22 -2.39 -6.90
C SER A 52 3.71 -2.93 -5.57
N PHE A 53 4.83 -2.37 -5.05
CA PHE A 53 5.36 -2.67 -3.72
C PHE A 53 4.46 -2.24 -2.55
N LYS A 54 3.44 -1.42 -2.80
CA LYS A 54 2.58 -0.85 -1.74
C LYS A 54 1.87 -1.90 -0.89
N LEU A 55 1.62 -3.08 -1.44
CA LEU A 55 1.03 -4.18 -0.67
C LEU A 55 1.91 -4.62 0.51
N ARG A 56 3.24 -4.42 0.43
CA ARG A 56 4.17 -4.79 1.51
C ARG A 56 3.95 -3.92 2.75
N GLY A 57 4.00 -2.60 2.57
CA GLY A 57 3.81 -1.66 3.68
C GLY A 57 2.41 -1.76 4.28
N ALA A 58 1.37 -1.79 3.43
CA ALA A 58 0.00 -1.96 3.88
C ALA A 58 -0.18 -3.29 4.64
N GLY A 59 0.30 -4.40 4.08
CA GLY A 59 0.21 -5.72 4.72
C GLY A 59 0.95 -5.78 6.06
N ASN A 60 2.18 -5.27 6.13
CA ASN A 60 2.94 -5.25 7.38
C ASN A 60 2.24 -4.43 8.47
N ALA A 61 1.72 -3.24 8.14
CA ALA A 61 1.00 -2.40 9.08
C ALA A 61 -0.28 -3.06 9.60
N MET A 62 -1.07 -3.66 8.70
CA MET A 62 -2.31 -4.33 9.06
C MET A 62 -2.07 -5.59 9.91
N LEU A 63 -1.05 -6.38 9.58
CA LEU A 63 -0.68 -7.56 10.38
C LEU A 63 -0.15 -7.19 11.77
N LEU A 64 0.58 -6.09 11.90
CA LEU A 64 1.01 -5.54 13.19
C LEU A 64 -0.16 -5.00 14.02
N ALA A 65 -1.15 -4.37 13.38
CA ALA A 65 -2.34 -3.87 14.05
C ALA A 65 -3.15 -5.01 14.69
N GLY A 66 -3.19 -6.19 14.06
CA GLY A 66 -3.92 -7.34 14.54
C GLY A 66 -5.44 -7.27 14.30
N LYS A 67 -6.10 -8.41 14.40
CA LYS A 67 -7.52 -8.56 14.04
C LYS A 67 -8.45 -7.68 14.89
N ASP A 68 -8.17 -7.54 16.18
CA ASP A 68 -9.05 -6.77 17.09
C ASP A 68 -9.11 -5.29 16.72
N ARG A 69 -7.99 -4.71 16.31
CA ARG A 69 -7.96 -3.31 15.84
C ARG A 69 -8.59 -3.14 14.47
N LEU A 70 -8.60 -4.18 13.65
CA LEU A 70 -9.12 -4.16 12.27
C LEU A 70 -10.58 -4.59 12.16
N LYS A 71 -11.21 -5.04 13.23
CA LYS A 71 -12.58 -5.62 13.22
C LYS A 71 -13.65 -4.70 12.64
N HIS A 72 -13.48 -3.38 12.78
CA HIS A 72 -14.38 -2.37 12.21
C HIS A 72 -14.00 -1.92 10.80
N GLY A 73 -12.93 -2.51 10.23
CA GLY A 73 -12.41 -2.17 8.92
C GLY A 73 -11.24 -1.20 8.96
N VAL A 74 -10.77 -0.87 7.76
CA VAL A 74 -9.66 0.06 7.52
C VAL A 74 -10.03 1.06 6.44
N TYR A 75 -9.49 2.26 6.51
CA TYR A 75 -9.60 3.20 5.40
C TYR A 75 -8.24 3.80 5.03
N THR A 76 -8.18 4.38 3.85
CA THR A 76 -7.02 5.12 3.36
C THR A 76 -7.45 6.28 2.47
N ALA A 77 -6.78 7.42 2.59
CA ALA A 77 -6.96 8.57 1.70
C ALA A 77 -6.02 8.45 0.49
N SER A 78 -6.37 7.59 -0.46
CA SER A 78 -5.55 7.35 -1.65
C SER A 78 -6.38 6.84 -2.81
N ALA A 79 -6.18 7.41 -4.00
CA ALA A 79 -6.76 6.93 -5.25
C ALA A 79 -5.78 6.06 -6.09
N GLY A 80 -4.70 5.55 -5.49
CA GLY A 80 -3.63 4.86 -6.22
C GLY A 80 -3.20 3.54 -5.61
N ASN A 81 -1.93 3.21 -5.81
CA ASN A 81 -1.36 1.92 -5.41
C ASN A 81 -1.45 1.63 -3.89
N MET A 82 -1.48 2.67 -3.04
CA MET A 82 -1.67 2.45 -1.60
C MET A 82 -3.07 1.91 -1.31
N ALA A 83 -4.11 2.49 -1.93
CA ALA A 83 -5.48 1.99 -1.76
C ALA A 83 -5.60 0.53 -2.23
N GLN A 84 -5.02 0.18 -3.38
CA GLN A 84 -5.00 -1.20 -3.85
C GLN A 84 -4.22 -2.12 -2.89
N GLY A 85 -3.12 -1.64 -2.30
CA GLY A 85 -2.36 -2.38 -1.28
C GLY A 85 -3.18 -2.65 -0.02
N VAL A 86 -3.94 -1.66 0.45
CA VAL A 86 -4.87 -1.81 1.59
C VAL A 86 -6.01 -2.77 1.22
N ALA A 87 -6.64 -2.59 0.05
CA ALA A 87 -7.74 -3.43 -0.43
C ALA A 87 -7.33 -4.91 -0.52
N TRP A 88 -6.18 -5.19 -1.13
CA TRP A 88 -5.64 -6.53 -1.26
C TRP A 88 -5.47 -7.22 0.10
N ASN A 89 -4.85 -6.52 1.05
CA ASN A 89 -4.61 -7.08 2.38
C ASN A 89 -5.90 -7.20 3.19
N ALA A 90 -6.80 -6.23 3.11
CA ALA A 90 -8.11 -6.27 3.76
C ALA A 90 -8.92 -7.48 3.30
N ARG A 91 -8.99 -7.72 1.99
CA ARG A 91 -9.64 -8.90 1.40
C ARG A 91 -9.04 -10.21 1.94
N ARG A 92 -7.71 -10.30 2.05
CA ARG A 92 -7.02 -11.49 2.59
C ARG A 92 -7.32 -11.71 4.07
N LEU A 93 -7.46 -10.63 4.84
CA LEU A 93 -7.74 -10.67 6.28
C LEU A 93 -9.23 -10.80 6.59
N GLY A 94 -10.10 -10.68 5.59
CA GLY A 94 -11.56 -10.71 5.76
C GLY A 94 -12.09 -9.49 6.50
N VAL A 95 -11.45 -8.31 6.36
CA VAL A 95 -11.88 -7.07 7.01
C VAL A 95 -12.42 -6.07 5.98
N PRO A 96 -13.44 -5.26 6.34
CA PRO A 96 -13.94 -4.21 5.46
C PRO A 96 -12.85 -3.17 5.15
N SER A 97 -12.89 -2.60 3.93
CA SER A 97 -11.96 -1.53 3.56
C SER A 97 -12.64 -0.43 2.74
N SER A 98 -12.16 0.81 2.94
CA SER A 98 -12.65 1.98 2.21
C SER A 98 -11.50 2.86 1.72
N ALA A 99 -11.67 3.46 0.55
CA ALA A 99 -10.79 4.50 0.04
C ALA A 99 -11.53 5.83 0.00
N ILE A 100 -10.96 6.84 0.65
CA ILE A 100 -11.39 8.23 0.49
C ILE A 100 -10.61 8.80 -0.68
N VAL A 101 -11.31 9.24 -1.71
CA VAL A 101 -10.70 9.68 -2.98
C VAL A 101 -11.27 11.01 -3.43
N PRO A 102 -10.50 11.84 -4.14
CA PRO A 102 -11.05 13.06 -4.72
C PRO A 102 -12.05 12.70 -5.84
N GLU A 103 -13.09 13.53 -6.04
CA GLU A 103 -14.11 13.33 -7.05
C GLU A 103 -13.55 13.14 -8.46
N GLN A 104 -12.41 13.80 -8.76
CA GLN A 104 -11.73 13.74 -10.06
C GLN A 104 -10.83 12.52 -10.23
N ALA A 105 -10.84 11.57 -9.29
CA ALA A 105 -9.99 10.38 -9.38
C ALA A 105 -10.32 9.57 -10.65
N PRO A 106 -9.32 9.12 -11.41
CA PRO A 106 -9.53 8.38 -12.65
C PRO A 106 -10.34 7.09 -12.44
N GLN A 107 -11.39 6.91 -13.25
CA GLN A 107 -12.33 5.79 -13.13
C GLN A 107 -11.63 4.43 -13.14
N THR A 108 -10.60 4.25 -13.99
CA THR A 108 -9.82 2.99 -14.06
C THR A 108 -9.16 2.60 -12.74
N LYS A 109 -8.73 3.61 -11.95
CA LYS A 109 -8.16 3.38 -10.61
C LYS A 109 -9.23 3.01 -9.58
N LEU A 110 -10.41 3.64 -9.68
CA LEU A 110 -11.55 3.33 -8.80
C LEU A 110 -12.01 1.89 -9.01
N GLU A 111 -12.21 1.49 -10.25
CA GLU A 111 -12.59 0.13 -10.62
C GLU A 111 -11.57 -0.93 -10.14
N ALA A 112 -10.27 -0.60 -10.18
CA ALA A 112 -9.24 -1.51 -9.66
C ALA A 112 -9.38 -1.76 -8.15
N MET A 113 -9.78 -0.73 -7.38
CA MET A 113 -10.06 -0.86 -5.93
C MET A 113 -11.35 -1.62 -5.67
N GLU A 114 -12.42 -1.33 -6.42
CA GLU A 114 -13.71 -2.00 -6.31
C GLU A 114 -13.62 -3.50 -6.64
N ARG A 115 -12.84 -3.88 -7.66
CA ARG A 115 -12.56 -5.30 -7.97
C ARG A 115 -11.87 -6.03 -6.82
N LEU A 116 -11.15 -5.32 -5.96
CA LEU A 116 -10.54 -5.87 -4.75
C LEU A 116 -11.51 -5.90 -3.56
N GLY A 117 -12.75 -5.42 -3.73
CA GLY A 117 -13.78 -5.39 -2.70
C GLY A 117 -13.72 -4.16 -1.79
N MET A 118 -13.00 -3.10 -2.19
CA MET A 118 -12.89 -1.86 -1.44
C MET A 118 -14.06 -0.93 -1.75
N ARG A 119 -14.66 -0.35 -0.70
CA ARG A 119 -15.66 0.72 -0.86
C ARG A 119 -14.95 2.03 -1.24
N VAL A 120 -15.40 2.68 -2.31
CA VAL A 120 -14.89 3.99 -2.73
C VAL A 120 -15.82 5.10 -2.20
N VAL A 121 -15.25 6.07 -1.51
CA VAL A 121 -15.95 7.26 -1.01
C VAL A 121 -15.35 8.49 -1.71
N LYS A 122 -16.11 9.07 -2.63
CA LYS A 122 -15.70 10.29 -3.35
C LYS A 122 -16.01 11.51 -2.51
N VAL A 123 -15.04 12.41 -2.40
CA VAL A 123 -15.15 13.67 -1.65
C VAL A 123 -14.53 14.81 -2.46
N PRO A 124 -14.89 16.09 -2.19
CA PRO A 124 -14.18 17.24 -2.72
C PRO A 124 -12.68 17.18 -2.43
N TYR A 125 -11.88 17.78 -3.29
CA TYR A 125 -10.41 17.70 -3.19
C TYR A 125 -9.85 18.22 -1.86
N ASP A 126 -10.38 19.34 -1.38
CA ASP A 126 -9.99 19.94 -0.10
C ASP A 126 -10.30 19.03 1.09
N VAL A 127 -11.46 18.38 1.09
CA VAL A 127 -11.81 17.36 2.09
C VAL A 127 -10.87 16.17 2.02
N TRP A 128 -10.58 15.67 0.82
CA TRP A 128 -9.63 14.59 0.66
C TRP A 128 -8.24 14.97 1.17
N TRP A 129 -7.80 16.19 0.89
CA TRP A 129 -6.50 16.70 1.34
C TRP A 129 -6.44 16.83 2.86
N SER A 130 -7.52 17.32 3.50
CA SER A 130 -7.61 17.41 4.97
C SER A 130 -7.49 16.03 5.63
N VAL A 131 -8.10 14.98 5.05
CA VAL A 131 -7.96 13.61 5.57
C VAL A 131 -6.48 13.14 5.58
N ILE A 132 -5.69 13.56 4.59
CA ILE A 132 -4.26 13.22 4.54
C ILE A 132 -3.48 13.99 5.60
N THR A 133 -3.74 15.29 5.75
CA THR A 133 -3.02 16.16 6.70
C THR A 133 -3.37 15.87 8.13
N ASP A 134 -4.65 15.73 8.43
CA ASP A 134 -5.17 15.54 9.79
C ASP A 134 -5.15 14.07 10.20
N ARG A 135 -4.97 13.16 9.24
CA ARG A 135 -4.97 11.70 9.44
C ARG A 135 -6.27 11.20 10.06
N HIS A 136 -7.36 11.87 9.79
CA HIS A 136 -8.69 11.56 10.30
C HIS A 136 -9.76 11.78 9.22
N TYR A 137 -10.75 10.89 9.20
CA TYR A 137 -12.00 11.05 8.43
C TYR A 137 -13.16 10.81 9.39
N PRO A 138 -14.11 11.76 9.52
CA PRO A 138 -15.24 11.68 10.42
C PRO A 138 -16.22 10.56 10.11
#